data_c6d4487ecca78874384fa7fcb7aac1aa
#
_entry.id   c6d4487ecca78874384fa7fcb7aac1aa
#
_cell.length_a   1.000
_cell.length_b   1.000
_cell.length_c   1.000
_cell.angle_alpha   90.00
_cell.angle_beta   90.00
_cell.angle_gamma   90.00
#
_symmetry.space_group_name_H-M   'P 1'
#
loop_
_entity.id
_entity.type
_entity.pdbx_description
1 polymer ?
#
loop_
_entity_poly.entity_id
_entity_poly.type
_entity_poly.pdbx_seq_one_letter_code
_entity_poly.pdbx_strand_id
1 'polypeptide(L)'
;MDSKITKYFLIIFLINFKVLAVEFQGKFIQGHYIIGKTSPGAKILIDKKKVKVSKDGYFAFGIGKDRKFDIVITENEKKIIKKIQKRKYKIQRIDGLPEKKVTPPEEFYERIKKENLLIGKAREIESDLPFFKEKFIIPVDDAIITGVYGSQRILNGIPKWPHYGLDFAQKTGTPIKAMNNGIVTLAENDLFYTGATLIFDHGHGVSTLYMHMNKIFVKVGDHVKKGEIVGTVGSSGRATGPHLDIRLNWFGERLDPQSILAN
;
A
#
# COMPACT_ATOMS: atom_id res chain seq x y z
N MET A 1 27.01 15.54 74.45
CA MET A 1 27.32 15.63 72.98
C MET A 1 26.46 14.59 72.29
N ASP A 2 25.27 14.99 71.85
CA ASP A 2 24.31 14.08 71.14
C ASP A 2 24.46 14.22 69.65
N SER A 3 24.91 13.16 68.99
CA SER A 3 25.03 13.09 67.53
C SER A 3 23.70 12.59 66.93
N LYS A 4 22.96 13.54 66.29
CA LYS A 4 21.74 13.20 65.54
C LYS A 4 22.13 12.60 64.19
N ILE A 5 21.95 11.28 64.02
CA ILE A 5 22.08 10.59 62.73
C ILE A 5 20.79 10.79 61.96
N THR A 6 20.82 11.66 60.93
CA THR A 6 19.71 11.86 59.98
C THR A 6 19.73 10.71 58.96
N LYS A 7 18.75 9.79 59.05
CA LYS A 7 18.54 8.74 58.06
C LYS A 7 17.83 9.30 56.86
N TYR A 8 18.53 9.38 55.71
CA TYR A 8 17.93 9.66 54.42
C TYR A 8 17.24 8.39 53.90
N PHE A 9 15.91 8.44 53.78
CA PHE A 9 15.13 7.40 53.10
C PHE A 9 15.13 7.68 51.63
N LEU A 10 15.85 6.88 50.82
CA LEU A 10 15.84 6.93 49.37
C LEU A 10 14.57 6.22 48.87
N ILE A 11 13.56 6.99 48.48
CA ILE A 11 12.35 6.44 47.85
C ILE A 11 12.67 6.16 46.40
N ILE A 12 12.93 4.89 46.07
CA ILE A 12 13.07 4.43 44.69
C ILE A 12 11.66 4.31 44.08
N PHE A 13 11.30 5.25 43.23
CA PHE A 13 10.10 5.16 42.39
C PHE A 13 10.34 4.11 41.31
N LEU A 14 9.86 2.88 41.51
CA LEU A 14 9.78 1.86 40.48
C LEU A 14 8.69 2.29 39.48
N ILE A 15 9.10 2.95 38.40
CA ILE A 15 8.20 3.22 37.26
C ILE A 15 7.97 1.87 36.55
N ASN A 16 6.83 1.25 36.84
CA ASN A 16 6.37 0.07 36.12
C ASN A 16 5.98 0.50 34.69
N PHE A 17 6.91 0.44 33.73
CA PHE A 17 6.58 0.48 32.32
C PHE A 17 5.77 -0.78 32.00
N LYS A 18 4.46 -0.64 31.83
CA LYS A 18 3.65 -1.67 31.19
C LYS A 18 4.20 -1.86 29.76
N VAL A 19 4.94 -2.92 29.53
CA VAL A 19 5.28 -3.34 28.16
C VAL A 19 3.95 -3.71 27.50
N LEU A 20 3.47 -2.84 26.64
CA LEU A 20 2.29 -3.13 25.80
C LEU A 20 2.68 -4.28 24.87
N ALA A 21 1.91 -5.37 24.93
CA ALA A 21 2.04 -6.42 23.92
C ALA A 21 1.71 -5.83 22.54
N VAL A 22 2.41 -6.29 21.50
CA VAL A 22 2.14 -5.85 20.11
C VAL A 22 0.70 -6.17 19.74
N GLU A 23 -0.05 -5.14 19.38
CA GLU A 23 -1.41 -5.26 18.84
C GLU A 23 -1.37 -5.18 17.32
N PHE A 24 -2.31 -5.86 16.65
CA PHE A 24 -2.38 -5.88 15.19
C PHE A 24 -3.79 -5.56 14.71
N GLN A 25 -3.87 -4.70 13.70
CA GLN A 25 -5.08 -4.43 12.92
C GLN A 25 -4.88 -5.02 11.52
N GLY A 26 -5.93 -5.66 10.98
CA GLY A 26 -5.88 -6.39 9.72
C GLY A 26 -5.93 -7.90 9.92
N LYS A 27 -6.02 -8.63 8.82
CA LYS A 27 -6.11 -10.10 8.82
C LYS A 27 -4.82 -10.70 8.29
N PHE A 28 -4.27 -11.70 8.97
CA PHE A 28 -3.07 -12.42 8.54
C PHE A 28 -3.37 -13.37 7.37
N ILE A 29 -3.71 -12.79 6.22
CA ILE A 29 -4.12 -13.44 4.98
C ILE A 29 -3.19 -12.98 3.85
N GLN A 30 -2.90 -13.84 2.88
CA GLN A 30 -2.15 -13.48 1.67
C GLN A 30 -2.75 -12.24 0.99
N GLY A 31 -1.91 -11.28 0.63
CA GLY A 31 -2.27 -10.02 0.00
C GLY A 31 -2.68 -8.91 0.97
N HIS A 32 -2.79 -9.17 2.27
CA HIS A 32 -3.32 -8.18 3.21
C HIS A 32 -2.26 -7.24 3.78
N TYR A 33 -2.72 -6.05 4.08
CA TYR A 33 -2.01 -5.01 4.80
C TYR A 33 -2.26 -5.15 6.30
N ILE A 34 -1.22 -4.96 7.10
CA ILE A 34 -1.26 -5.05 8.57
C ILE A 34 -0.69 -3.78 9.17
N ILE A 35 -1.40 -3.22 10.14
CA ILE A 35 -0.91 -2.19 11.04
C ILE A 35 -0.58 -2.84 12.38
N GLY A 36 0.60 -2.59 12.90
CA GLY A 36 0.99 -2.99 14.25
C GLY A 36 1.07 -1.78 15.16
N LYS A 37 0.82 -2.00 16.47
CA LYS A 37 1.05 -1.02 17.52
C LYS A 37 1.87 -1.65 18.63
N THR A 38 2.91 -0.96 19.07
CA THR A 38 3.84 -1.35 20.13
C THR A 38 4.20 -0.15 20.98
N SER A 39 5.07 -0.33 21.96
CA SER A 39 5.62 0.78 22.73
C SER A 39 6.47 1.70 21.86
N PRO A 40 6.41 3.02 22.03
CA PRO A 40 7.30 3.95 21.36
C PRO A 40 8.78 3.57 21.52
N GLY A 41 9.55 3.64 20.42
CA GLY A 41 10.97 3.29 20.42
C GLY A 41 11.30 1.79 20.35
N ALA A 42 10.31 0.90 20.35
CA ALA A 42 10.52 -0.52 20.18
C ALA A 42 11.18 -0.85 18.83
N LYS A 43 12.05 -1.86 18.81
CA LYS A 43 12.66 -2.39 17.59
C LYS A 43 11.80 -3.50 17.04
N ILE A 44 11.24 -3.30 15.84
CA ILE A 44 10.41 -4.29 15.16
C ILE A 44 11.15 -4.83 13.94
N LEU A 45 11.15 -6.17 13.84
CA LEU A 45 11.60 -6.87 12.63
C LEU A 45 10.45 -7.72 12.10
N ILE A 46 10.24 -7.70 10.79
CA ILE A 46 9.34 -8.60 10.08
C ILE A 46 10.22 -9.53 9.23
N ASP A 47 10.23 -10.83 9.53
CA ASP A 47 11.12 -11.82 8.89
C ASP A 47 12.59 -11.38 8.85
N LYS A 48 13.09 -10.87 9.97
CA LYS A 48 14.44 -10.29 10.13
C LYS A 48 14.67 -8.93 9.45
N LYS A 49 13.73 -8.42 8.64
CA LYS A 49 13.83 -7.09 8.04
C LYS A 49 13.31 -6.04 9.04
N LYS A 50 14.14 -5.04 9.34
CA LYS A 50 13.75 -3.92 10.20
C LYS A 50 12.64 -3.12 9.55
N VAL A 51 11.61 -2.75 10.32
CA VAL A 51 10.56 -1.83 9.92
C VAL A 51 10.56 -0.60 10.81
N LYS A 52 10.15 0.52 10.23
CA LYS A 52 10.07 1.80 10.93
C LYS A 52 8.89 1.78 11.91
N VAL A 53 9.13 2.28 13.11
CA VAL A 53 8.10 2.48 14.14
C VAL A 53 7.92 3.98 14.34
N SER A 54 6.68 4.45 14.26
CA SER A 54 6.35 5.87 14.46
C SER A 54 6.56 6.30 15.92
N LYS A 55 6.61 7.62 16.16
CA LYS A 55 6.79 8.18 17.49
C LYS A 55 5.72 7.73 18.49
N ASP A 56 4.52 7.41 18.01
CA ASP A 56 3.40 6.90 18.80
C ASP A 56 3.26 5.36 18.78
N GLY A 57 4.30 4.66 18.27
CA GLY A 57 4.41 3.20 18.35
C GLY A 57 3.74 2.42 17.22
N TYR A 58 3.27 3.07 16.15
CA TYR A 58 2.67 2.36 15.01
C TYR A 58 3.72 1.95 13.98
N PHE A 59 3.49 0.83 13.34
CA PHE A 59 4.25 0.34 12.19
C PHE A 59 3.35 -0.38 11.21
N ALA A 60 3.82 -0.56 9.97
CA ALA A 60 3.06 -1.22 8.92
C ALA A 60 3.89 -2.29 8.24
N PHE A 61 3.20 -3.31 7.69
CA PHE A 61 3.81 -4.29 6.79
C PHE A 61 2.75 -4.95 5.91
N GLY A 62 3.22 -5.52 4.81
CA GLY A 62 2.40 -6.26 3.86
C GLY A 62 2.67 -7.75 3.88
N ILE A 63 1.64 -8.55 3.61
CA ILE A 63 1.73 -9.98 3.41
C ILE A 63 1.58 -10.24 1.91
N GLY A 64 2.68 -10.61 1.23
CA GLY A 64 2.68 -10.84 -0.21
C GLY A 64 1.66 -11.89 -0.66
N LYS A 65 1.18 -11.77 -1.91
CA LYS A 65 0.17 -12.63 -2.53
C LYS A 65 0.52 -14.13 -2.46
N ASP A 66 1.78 -14.46 -2.66
CA ASP A 66 2.27 -15.83 -2.79
C ASP A 66 3.04 -16.30 -1.54
N ARG A 67 2.84 -15.63 -0.41
CA ARG A 67 3.45 -15.97 0.86
C ARG A 67 3.15 -17.42 1.27
N LYS A 68 4.19 -18.24 1.44
CA LYS A 68 4.05 -19.68 1.74
C LYS A 68 4.21 -20.01 3.22
N PHE A 69 5.00 -19.20 3.94
CA PHE A 69 5.40 -19.46 5.33
C PHE A 69 4.72 -18.48 6.29
N ASP A 70 4.60 -18.90 7.54
CA ASP A 70 4.16 -18.04 8.63
C ASP A 70 5.08 -16.81 8.74
N ILE A 71 4.58 -15.73 9.30
CA ILE A 71 5.34 -14.50 9.48
C ILE A 71 5.94 -14.47 10.88
N VAL A 72 7.21 -14.13 10.96
CA VAL A 72 7.93 -13.96 12.21
C VAL A 72 8.09 -12.47 12.49
N ILE A 73 7.45 -12.01 13.55
CA ILE A 73 7.56 -10.64 14.04
C ILE A 73 8.46 -10.68 15.27
N THR A 74 9.50 -9.86 15.29
CA THR A 74 10.38 -9.74 16.46
C THR A 74 10.24 -8.35 17.06
N GLU A 75 9.84 -8.28 18.33
CA GLU A 75 9.78 -7.06 19.12
C GLU A 75 10.86 -7.13 20.20
N ASN A 76 11.86 -6.26 20.16
CA ASN A 76 12.93 -6.22 21.18
C ASN A 76 13.43 -7.63 21.56
N GLU A 77 13.75 -8.48 20.57
CA GLU A 77 14.21 -9.88 20.71
C GLU A 77 13.11 -10.92 20.97
N LYS A 78 11.92 -10.52 21.45
CA LYS A 78 10.79 -11.43 21.62
C LYS A 78 10.16 -11.77 20.28
N LYS A 79 10.05 -13.06 19.94
CA LYS A 79 9.46 -13.57 18.70
C LYS A 79 7.97 -13.83 18.87
N ILE A 80 7.21 -13.37 17.87
CA ILE A 80 5.77 -13.60 17.71
C ILE A 80 5.58 -14.24 16.34
N ILE A 81 5.00 -15.44 16.28
CA ILE A 81 4.73 -16.15 15.02
C ILE A 81 3.25 -16.01 14.72
N LYS A 82 2.92 -15.55 13.52
CA LYS A 82 1.54 -15.44 13.01
C LYS A 82 1.34 -16.35 11.82
N LYS A 83 0.38 -17.26 11.95
CA LYS A 83 -0.07 -18.11 10.85
C LYS A 83 -0.67 -17.29 9.73
N ILE A 84 -0.29 -17.59 8.48
CA ILE A 84 -0.83 -16.93 7.30
C ILE A 84 -1.90 -17.79 6.64
N GLN A 85 -3.10 -17.24 6.52
CA GLN A 85 -4.18 -17.87 5.78
C GLN A 85 -3.93 -17.72 4.27
N LYS A 86 -3.98 -18.85 3.55
CA LYS A 86 -3.88 -18.85 2.09
C LYS A 86 -5.20 -18.39 1.46
N ARG A 87 -5.09 -17.72 0.29
CA ARG A 87 -6.26 -17.32 -0.52
C ARG A 87 -6.34 -18.14 -1.80
N LYS A 88 -7.57 -18.39 -2.24
CA LYS A 88 -7.85 -18.87 -3.60
C LYS A 88 -8.15 -17.65 -4.46
N TYR A 89 -7.44 -17.51 -5.57
CA TYR A 89 -7.61 -16.40 -6.51
C TYR A 89 -8.39 -16.85 -7.74
N LYS A 90 -9.21 -15.94 -8.27
CA LYS A 90 -9.99 -16.20 -9.50
C LYS A 90 -9.08 -16.14 -10.73
N ILE A 91 -9.51 -16.80 -11.81
CA ILE A 91 -8.92 -16.64 -13.14
C ILE A 91 -9.81 -15.66 -13.91
N GLN A 92 -9.23 -14.59 -14.44
CA GLN A 92 -9.91 -13.60 -15.26
C GLN A 92 -9.39 -13.72 -16.71
N ARG A 93 -10.27 -14.07 -17.62
CA ARG A 93 -9.98 -14.11 -19.07
C ARG A 93 -10.48 -12.83 -19.70
N ILE A 94 -9.64 -12.19 -20.49
CA ILE A 94 -9.95 -10.94 -21.20
C ILE A 94 -9.47 -11.13 -22.64
N ASP A 95 -10.43 -11.14 -23.55
CA ASP A 95 -10.17 -11.31 -25.00
C ASP A 95 -10.48 -10.02 -25.77
N GLY A 96 -10.04 -9.93 -27.01
CA GLY A 96 -10.27 -8.76 -27.88
C GLY A 96 -9.36 -7.56 -27.58
N LEU A 97 -8.27 -7.75 -26.79
CA LEU A 97 -7.27 -6.70 -26.62
C LEU A 97 -6.41 -6.53 -27.88
N PRO A 98 -6.03 -5.29 -28.24
CA PRO A 98 -5.00 -5.08 -29.26
C PRO A 98 -3.72 -5.83 -28.92
N GLU A 99 -3.15 -6.58 -29.88
CA GLU A 99 -2.00 -7.46 -29.64
C GLU A 99 -0.80 -6.72 -29.04
N LYS A 100 -0.52 -5.49 -29.52
CA LYS A 100 0.52 -4.62 -28.94
C LYS A 100 0.37 -4.32 -27.45
N LYS A 101 -0.83 -4.46 -26.91
CA LYS A 101 -1.11 -4.27 -25.47
C LYS A 101 -0.94 -5.58 -24.67
N VAL A 102 -1.00 -6.73 -25.34
CA VAL A 102 -0.78 -8.06 -24.75
C VAL A 102 0.71 -8.41 -24.84
N THR A 103 1.30 -8.27 -26.02
CA THR A 103 2.74 -8.49 -26.28
C THR A 103 3.27 -7.24 -27.00
N PRO A 104 3.89 -6.30 -26.28
CA PRO A 104 4.36 -5.06 -26.87
C PRO A 104 5.48 -5.35 -27.88
N PRO A 105 5.54 -4.60 -29.01
CA PRO A 105 6.69 -4.60 -29.89
C PRO A 105 7.98 -4.24 -29.17
N GLU A 106 9.11 -4.73 -29.66
CA GLU A 106 10.44 -4.56 -29.06
C GLU A 106 10.83 -3.07 -28.89
N GLU A 107 10.41 -2.24 -29.83
CA GLU A 107 10.63 -0.77 -29.79
C GLU A 107 10.13 -0.09 -28.50
N PHE A 108 9.16 -0.70 -27.78
CA PHE A 108 8.65 -0.18 -26.52
C PHE A 108 9.37 -0.71 -25.28
N TYR A 109 10.27 -1.70 -25.38
CA TYR A 109 10.86 -2.35 -24.20
C TYR A 109 11.68 -1.38 -23.36
N GLU A 110 12.50 -0.52 -23.96
CA GLU A 110 13.27 0.47 -23.21
C GLU A 110 12.39 1.53 -22.54
N ARG A 111 11.31 1.95 -23.19
CA ARG A 111 10.30 2.84 -22.61
C ARG A 111 9.66 2.17 -21.39
N ILE A 112 9.16 0.96 -21.53
CA ILE A 112 8.50 0.18 -20.47
C ILE A 112 9.44 -0.03 -19.28
N LYS A 113 10.72 -0.34 -19.54
CA LYS A 113 11.74 -0.52 -18.51
C LYS A 113 11.98 0.76 -17.72
N LYS A 114 12.13 1.91 -18.39
CA LYS A 114 12.29 3.22 -17.74
C LYS A 114 11.07 3.58 -16.87
N GLU A 115 9.87 3.37 -17.41
CA GLU A 115 8.61 3.65 -16.70
C GLU A 115 8.44 2.76 -15.46
N ASN A 116 8.77 1.46 -15.55
CA ASN A 116 8.75 0.55 -14.42
C ASN A 116 9.74 0.95 -13.32
N LEU A 117 10.94 1.45 -13.70
CA LEU A 117 11.91 1.97 -12.74
C LEU A 117 11.41 3.24 -12.05
N LEU A 118 10.75 4.14 -12.81
CA LEU A 118 10.17 5.35 -12.27
C LEU A 118 9.07 5.04 -11.24
N ILE A 119 8.13 4.17 -11.60
CA ILE A 119 7.09 3.67 -10.68
C ILE A 119 7.71 2.98 -9.45
N GLY A 120 8.75 2.16 -9.65
CA GLY A 120 9.47 1.47 -8.58
C GLY A 120 10.04 2.45 -7.57
N LYS A 121 10.79 3.45 -8.05
CA LYS A 121 11.39 4.50 -7.20
C LYS A 121 10.34 5.28 -6.40
N ALA A 122 9.23 5.66 -7.04
CA ALA A 122 8.16 6.40 -6.37
C ALA A 122 7.47 5.60 -5.24
N ARG A 123 7.47 4.27 -5.34
CA ARG A 123 6.89 3.35 -4.33
C ARG A 123 7.84 3.01 -3.18
N GLU A 124 9.15 3.20 -3.34
CA GLU A 124 10.16 2.85 -2.34
C GLU A 124 10.42 3.97 -1.34
N ILE A 125 9.70 5.08 -1.44
CA ILE A 125 9.84 6.20 -0.51
C ILE A 125 9.38 5.78 0.88
N GLU A 126 10.21 6.05 1.89
CA GLU A 126 9.93 5.80 3.30
C GLU A 126 9.95 7.13 4.07
N SER A 127 8.83 7.82 4.06
CA SER A 127 8.66 9.05 4.83
C SER A 127 8.20 8.80 6.27
N ASP A 128 8.20 9.87 7.09
CA ASP A 128 7.67 9.84 8.48
C ASP A 128 6.19 10.23 8.56
N LEU A 129 5.47 10.27 7.43
CA LEU A 129 4.06 10.63 7.40
C LEU A 129 3.23 9.65 8.23
N PRO A 130 2.24 10.12 9.00
CA PRO A 130 1.46 9.28 9.90
C PRO A 130 0.24 8.63 9.24
N PHE A 131 -0.01 8.87 7.95
CA PHE A 131 -1.26 8.56 7.28
C PHE A 131 -1.47 7.06 7.00
N PHE A 132 -0.39 6.29 6.98
CA PHE A 132 -0.41 4.84 6.77
C PHE A 132 -1.31 4.07 7.77
N LYS A 133 -1.56 4.63 8.96
CA LYS A 133 -2.37 4.01 10.02
C LYS A 133 -3.83 4.43 10.00
N GLU A 134 -4.22 5.34 9.12
CA GLU A 134 -5.58 5.83 9.00
C GLU A 134 -6.42 4.93 8.08
N LYS A 135 -7.75 5.02 8.23
CA LYS A 135 -8.68 4.35 7.31
C LYS A 135 -8.70 5.06 5.96
N PHE A 136 -8.68 4.27 4.90
CA PHE A 136 -8.76 4.74 3.52
C PHE A 136 -10.20 4.72 3.03
N ILE A 137 -10.58 5.71 2.21
CA ILE A 137 -11.93 5.83 1.63
C ILE A 137 -11.96 5.24 0.22
N ILE A 138 -13.16 4.96 -0.28
CA ILE A 138 -13.40 4.61 -1.67
C ILE A 138 -13.12 5.84 -2.55
N PRO A 139 -12.30 5.70 -3.62
CA PRO A 139 -11.84 6.84 -4.39
C PRO A 139 -12.85 7.36 -5.43
N VAL A 140 -13.85 6.56 -5.82
CA VAL A 140 -14.83 6.90 -6.85
C VAL A 140 -16.21 6.54 -6.33
N ASP A 141 -17.12 7.52 -6.28
CA ASP A 141 -18.49 7.31 -5.84
C ASP A 141 -19.26 6.46 -6.85
N ASP A 142 -20.18 5.64 -6.35
CA ASP A 142 -21.11 4.81 -7.13
C ASP A 142 -20.45 3.92 -8.19
N ALA A 143 -19.15 3.59 -8.00
CA ALA A 143 -18.43 2.75 -8.94
C ALA A 143 -18.72 1.26 -8.76
N ILE A 144 -18.73 0.53 -9.87
CA ILE A 144 -18.86 -0.91 -9.88
C ILE A 144 -17.46 -1.54 -9.80
N ILE A 145 -17.24 -2.48 -8.88
CA ILE A 145 -15.99 -3.24 -8.81
C ILE A 145 -15.99 -4.30 -9.91
N THR A 146 -15.10 -4.16 -10.90
CA THR A 146 -14.99 -5.04 -12.06
C THR A 146 -13.74 -5.92 -12.06
N GLY A 147 -12.72 -5.56 -11.31
CA GLY A 147 -11.50 -6.33 -11.15
C GLY A 147 -11.05 -6.38 -9.70
N VAL A 148 -10.66 -7.56 -9.20
CA VAL A 148 -10.22 -7.74 -7.81
C VAL A 148 -8.78 -8.24 -7.74
N TYR A 149 -8.11 -7.89 -6.66
CA TYR A 149 -6.73 -8.26 -6.39
C TYR A 149 -6.50 -9.77 -6.45
N GLY A 150 -5.37 -10.15 -7.03
CA GLY A 150 -4.87 -11.53 -7.09
C GLY A 150 -5.44 -12.36 -8.25
N SER A 151 -6.45 -11.85 -8.97
CA SER A 151 -7.02 -12.56 -10.12
C SER A 151 -5.96 -12.84 -11.18
N GLN A 152 -5.74 -14.13 -11.52
CA GLN A 152 -4.81 -14.52 -12.58
C GLN A 152 -5.37 -14.06 -13.92
N ARG A 153 -4.65 -13.18 -14.61
CA ARG A 153 -5.08 -12.67 -15.93
C ARG A 153 -4.60 -13.58 -17.05
N ILE A 154 -5.52 -13.90 -17.95
CA ILE A 154 -5.24 -14.53 -19.24
C ILE A 154 -5.74 -13.54 -20.29
N LEU A 155 -4.82 -12.92 -21.07
CA LEU A 155 -5.12 -11.89 -22.06
C LEU A 155 -4.96 -12.49 -23.45
N ASN A 156 -6.05 -12.50 -24.26
CA ASN A 156 -6.08 -13.15 -25.58
C ASN A 156 -5.48 -14.58 -25.53
N GLY A 157 -5.85 -15.36 -24.51
CA GLY A 157 -5.34 -16.72 -24.30
C GLY A 157 -3.94 -16.81 -23.67
N ILE A 158 -3.19 -15.70 -23.53
CA ILE A 158 -1.82 -15.69 -23.00
C ILE A 158 -1.84 -15.40 -21.49
N PRO A 159 -1.29 -16.29 -20.62
CA PRO A 159 -1.13 -16.01 -19.20
C PRO A 159 -0.22 -14.80 -18.95
N LYS A 160 -0.68 -13.86 -18.13
CA LYS A 160 0.05 -12.65 -17.72
C LYS A 160 0.14 -12.56 -16.20
N TRP A 161 0.81 -11.52 -15.71
CA TRP A 161 0.86 -11.26 -14.27
C TRP A 161 -0.55 -11.12 -13.69
N PRO A 162 -0.78 -11.59 -12.45
CA PRO A 162 -2.03 -11.39 -11.76
C PRO A 162 -2.43 -9.90 -11.69
N HIS A 163 -3.71 -9.65 -11.55
CA HIS A 163 -4.20 -8.31 -11.25
C HIS A 163 -3.81 -7.94 -9.80
N TYR A 164 -3.01 -6.91 -9.63
CA TYR A 164 -2.53 -6.46 -8.33
C TYR A 164 -3.28 -5.23 -7.80
N GLY A 165 -4.51 -4.99 -8.26
CA GLY A 165 -5.30 -3.82 -7.95
C GLY A 165 -6.76 -4.14 -7.70
N LEU A 166 -7.53 -3.07 -7.58
CA LEU A 166 -8.98 -3.06 -7.48
C LEU A 166 -9.52 -2.09 -8.52
N ASP A 167 -10.32 -2.59 -9.47
CA ASP A 167 -10.85 -1.81 -10.57
C ASP A 167 -12.24 -1.24 -10.22
N PHE A 168 -12.36 0.08 -10.28
CA PHE A 168 -13.57 0.85 -10.07
C PHE A 168 -14.09 1.37 -11.42
N ALA A 169 -15.04 0.66 -12.04
CA ALA A 169 -15.64 1.09 -13.30
C ALA A 169 -16.60 2.25 -13.08
N GLN A 170 -16.40 3.32 -13.84
CA GLN A 170 -17.26 4.50 -13.88
C GLN A 170 -17.00 5.28 -15.18
N LYS A 171 -17.90 6.19 -15.57
CA LYS A 171 -17.80 7.00 -16.79
C LYS A 171 -16.52 7.83 -16.81
N THR A 172 -15.95 8.00 -18.00
CA THR A 172 -14.84 8.94 -18.22
C THR A 172 -15.23 10.34 -17.74
N GLY A 173 -14.33 10.98 -16.99
CA GLY A 173 -14.58 12.31 -16.42
C GLY A 173 -15.14 12.29 -15.00
N THR A 174 -15.58 11.14 -14.47
CA THR A 174 -16.01 11.02 -13.06
C THR A 174 -14.88 11.42 -12.12
N PRO A 175 -15.12 12.26 -11.09
CA PRO A 175 -14.10 12.69 -10.16
C PRO A 175 -13.46 11.53 -9.39
N ILE A 176 -12.14 11.61 -9.18
CA ILE A 176 -11.37 10.67 -8.36
C ILE A 176 -10.89 11.40 -7.11
N LYS A 177 -11.19 10.80 -5.95
CA LYS A 177 -10.77 11.31 -4.63
C LYS A 177 -9.46 10.66 -4.19
N ALA A 178 -8.60 11.42 -3.50
CA ALA A 178 -7.50 10.86 -2.73
C ALA A 178 -8.05 9.94 -1.63
N MET A 179 -7.63 8.69 -1.59
CA MET A 179 -8.10 7.69 -0.62
C MET A 179 -7.71 8.03 0.81
N ASN A 180 -6.60 8.77 0.98
CA ASN A 180 -6.08 9.22 2.26
C ASN A 180 -5.24 10.49 2.08
N ASN A 181 -4.86 11.11 3.20
CA ASN A 181 -3.83 12.15 3.17
C ASN A 181 -2.52 11.57 2.63
N GLY A 182 -1.74 12.37 1.91
CA GLY A 182 -0.48 11.92 1.34
C GLY A 182 0.30 13.00 0.62
N ILE A 183 1.47 12.60 0.10
CA ILE A 183 2.29 13.44 -0.78
C ILE A 183 2.36 12.75 -2.14
N VAL A 184 2.17 13.51 -3.21
CA VAL A 184 2.31 13.01 -4.58
C VAL A 184 3.78 12.69 -4.87
N THR A 185 4.09 11.44 -5.18
CA THR A 185 5.45 10.97 -5.52
C THR A 185 5.64 10.66 -7.00
N LEU A 186 4.54 10.51 -7.74
CA LEU A 186 4.50 10.39 -9.19
C LEU A 186 3.23 11.03 -9.74
N ALA A 187 3.36 11.76 -10.86
CA ALA A 187 2.24 12.32 -11.63
C ALA A 187 2.65 12.31 -13.12
N GLU A 188 2.26 11.27 -13.85
CA GLU A 188 2.62 11.05 -15.26
C GLU A 188 1.36 10.87 -16.10
N ASN A 189 1.31 11.54 -17.27
CA ASN A 189 0.10 11.56 -18.10
C ASN A 189 0.02 10.42 -19.12
N ASP A 190 1.15 9.80 -19.50
CA ASP A 190 1.18 8.81 -20.58
C ASP A 190 2.25 7.73 -20.35
N LEU A 191 1.99 6.82 -19.40
CA LEU A 191 2.80 5.62 -19.26
C LEU A 191 2.20 4.48 -20.11
N PHE A 192 3.05 3.68 -20.75
CA PHE A 192 2.67 2.68 -21.74
C PHE A 192 1.56 1.74 -21.27
N TYR A 193 1.71 1.18 -20.07
CA TYR A 193 0.72 0.25 -19.51
C TYR A 193 -0.31 0.93 -18.61
N THR A 194 0.12 1.86 -17.79
CA THR A 194 -0.72 2.42 -16.73
C THR A 194 -1.44 3.70 -17.16
N GLY A 195 -1.04 4.28 -18.29
CA GLY A 195 -1.60 5.53 -18.80
C GLY A 195 -1.34 6.70 -17.86
N ALA A 196 -2.30 7.58 -17.71
CA ALA A 196 -2.21 8.66 -16.73
C ALA A 196 -2.24 8.07 -15.32
N THR A 197 -1.18 8.36 -14.57
CA THR A 197 -0.82 7.63 -13.35
C THR A 197 -0.41 8.58 -12.23
N LEU A 198 -1.00 8.37 -11.04
CA LEU A 198 -0.60 9.03 -9.80
C LEU A 198 -0.07 8.01 -8.79
N ILE A 199 0.92 8.41 -7.97
CA ILE A 199 1.32 7.68 -6.76
C ILE A 199 1.35 8.65 -5.60
N PHE A 200 0.78 8.19 -4.46
CA PHE A 200 0.83 8.90 -3.20
C PHE A 200 1.63 8.11 -2.18
N ASP A 201 2.51 8.79 -1.45
CA ASP A 201 3.15 8.28 -0.24
C ASP A 201 2.29 8.61 0.98
N HIS A 202 2.02 7.61 1.81
CA HIS A 202 1.26 7.74 3.05
C HIS A 202 2.13 7.56 4.30
N GLY A 203 3.42 7.37 4.11
CA GLY A 203 4.41 7.11 5.15
C GLY A 203 4.71 5.64 5.40
N HIS A 204 5.86 5.38 6.01
CA HIS A 204 6.31 4.05 6.41
C HIS A 204 6.35 3.02 5.25
N GLY A 205 6.65 3.49 4.02
CA GLY A 205 6.71 2.67 2.81
C GLY A 205 5.35 2.28 2.24
N VAL A 206 4.26 2.88 2.72
CA VAL A 206 2.89 2.64 2.24
C VAL A 206 2.54 3.62 1.14
N SER A 207 2.17 3.11 -0.02
CA SER A 207 1.78 3.94 -1.16
C SER A 207 0.52 3.43 -1.86
N THR A 208 -0.26 4.36 -2.42
CA THR A 208 -1.36 4.03 -3.34
C THR A 208 -1.04 4.53 -4.74
N LEU A 209 -1.42 3.74 -5.74
CA LEU A 209 -1.19 4.03 -7.14
C LEU A 209 -2.55 4.04 -7.86
N TYR A 210 -2.77 5.07 -8.67
CA TYR A 210 -3.99 5.34 -9.44
C TYR A 210 -3.64 5.30 -10.91
N MET A 211 -4.37 4.50 -11.70
CA MET A 211 -4.05 4.28 -13.11
C MET A 211 -5.25 4.47 -14.02
N HIS A 212 -4.95 4.57 -15.32
CA HIS A 212 -5.93 4.72 -16.40
C HIS A 212 -6.74 6.01 -16.32
N MET A 213 -6.22 7.02 -15.61
CA MET A 213 -6.89 8.31 -15.45
C MET A 213 -7.04 9.04 -16.79
N ASN A 214 -8.01 9.97 -16.86
CA ASN A 214 -8.20 10.87 -17.98
C ASN A 214 -7.44 12.19 -17.77
N LYS A 215 -7.56 12.77 -16.58
CA LYS A 215 -6.87 14.00 -16.18
C LYS A 215 -6.31 13.87 -14.78
N ILE A 216 -5.14 14.48 -14.57
CA ILE A 216 -4.47 14.61 -13.27
C ILE A 216 -4.50 16.09 -12.89
N PHE A 217 -4.89 16.42 -11.64
CA PHE A 217 -5.05 17.80 -11.17
C PHE A 217 -3.96 18.23 -10.17
N VAL A 218 -3.08 17.31 -9.79
CA VAL A 218 -2.00 17.53 -8.83
C VAL A 218 -0.65 17.18 -9.46
N LYS A 219 0.44 17.67 -8.87
CA LYS A 219 1.81 17.42 -9.33
C LYS A 219 2.68 16.84 -8.22
N VAL A 220 3.82 16.29 -8.59
CA VAL A 220 4.81 15.74 -7.65
C VAL A 220 5.18 16.79 -6.61
N GLY A 221 5.17 16.39 -5.34
CA GLY A 221 5.42 17.22 -4.16
C GLY A 221 4.16 17.85 -3.54
N ASP A 222 3.01 17.80 -4.22
CA ASP A 222 1.78 18.33 -3.62
C ASP A 222 1.33 17.47 -2.43
N HIS A 223 0.89 18.13 -1.37
CA HIS A 223 0.22 17.53 -0.23
C HIS A 223 -1.27 17.47 -0.50
N VAL A 224 -1.85 16.29 -0.50
CA VAL A 224 -3.30 16.09 -0.71
C VAL A 224 -3.99 15.67 0.57
N LYS A 225 -5.24 16.06 0.70
CA LYS A 225 -6.11 15.66 1.81
C LYS A 225 -7.01 14.50 1.38
N LYS A 226 -7.31 13.61 2.31
CA LYS A 226 -8.31 12.57 2.13
C LYS A 226 -9.63 13.17 1.60
N GLY A 227 -10.14 12.61 0.49
CA GLY A 227 -11.36 13.10 -0.16
C GLY A 227 -11.15 14.25 -1.15
N GLU A 228 -9.96 14.82 -1.26
CA GLU A 228 -9.62 15.83 -2.26
C GLU A 228 -9.71 15.26 -3.68
N ILE A 229 -10.26 16.01 -4.63
CA ILE A 229 -10.35 15.59 -6.03
C ILE A 229 -8.98 15.75 -6.68
N VAL A 230 -8.38 14.65 -7.10
CA VAL A 230 -7.02 14.61 -7.65
C VAL A 230 -6.96 14.33 -9.15
N GLY A 231 -8.10 14.06 -9.77
CA GLY A 231 -8.21 13.82 -11.21
C GLY A 231 -9.54 13.24 -11.59
N THR A 232 -9.60 12.62 -12.76
CA THR A 232 -10.83 12.01 -13.30
C THR A 232 -10.59 10.64 -13.89
N VAL A 233 -11.61 9.77 -13.80
CA VAL A 233 -11.64 8.43 -14.41
C VAL A 233 -11.43 8.52 -15.93
N GLY A 234 -10.64 7.61 -16.46
CA GLY A 234 -10.36 7.51 -17.88
C GLY A 234 -10.24 6.08 -18.39
N SER A 235 -9.57 5.93 -19.53
CA SER A 235 -9.28 4.65 -20.18
C SER A 235 -7.90 4.67 -20.85
N SER A 236 -6.95 5.40 -20.25
CA SER A 236 -5.59 5.54 -20.79
C SER A 236 -4.74 4.29 -20.57
N GLY A 237 -3.63 4.15 -21.30
CA GLY A 237 -2.75 3.01 -21.17
C GLY A 237 -3.36 1.69 -21.70
N ARG A 238 -3.24 0.61 -20.91
CA ARG A 238 -3.78 -0.73 -21.26
C ARG A 238 -5.13 -0.99 -20.57
N ALA A 239 -6.09 -0.11 -20.76
CA ALA A 239 -7.45 -0.29 -20.30
C ALA A 239 -8.36 -0.86 -21.39
N THR A 240 -9.38 -1.63 -21.03
CA THR A 240 -10.41 -2.16 -21.94
C THR A 240 -11.66 -1.29 -21.98
N GLY A 241 -11.81 -0.39 -21.04
CA GLY A 241 -12.91 0.54 -20.90
C GLY A 241 -12.68 1.50 -19.74
N PRO A 242 -13.55 2.49 -19.54
CA PRO A 242 -13.36 3.49 -18.50
C PRO A 242 -13.43 2.89 -17.08
N HIS A 243 -12.32 2.99 -16.34
CA HIS A 243 -12.22 2.59 -14.94
C HIS A 243 -10.99 3.23 -14.28
N LEU A 244 -10.97 3.23 -12.97
CA LEU A 244 -9.80 3.51 -12.15
C LEU A 244 -9.26 2.19 -11.59
N ASP A 245 -7.99 1.82 -11.89
CA ASP A 245 -7.28 0.73 -11.19
C ASP A 245 -6.50 1.34 -10.01
N ILE A 246 -6.86 0.94 -8.79
CA ILE A 246 -6.17 1.32 -7.56
C ILE A 246 -5.27 0.18 -7.11
N ARG A 247 -4.04 0.54 -6.72
CA ARG A 247 -3.12 -0.42 -6.08
C ARG A 247 -2.64 0.10 -4.74
N LEU A 248 -2.49 -0.84 -3.81
CA LEU A 248 -1.86 -0.63 -2.53
C LEU A 248 -0.50 -1.30 -2.54
N ASN A 249 0.51 -0.62 -2.03
CA ASN A 249 1.85 -1.21 -1.88
C ASN A 249 2.40 -0.93 -0.49
N TRP A 250 3.25 -1.83 -0.03
CA TRP A 250 4.19 -1.61 1.04
C TRP A 250 5.58 -1.90 0.49
N PHE A 251 6.33 -0.83 0.18
CA PHE A 251 7.54 -0.91 -0.65
C PHE A 251 7.28 -1.69 -1.96
N GLY A 252 8.10 -2.70 -2.26
CA GLY A 252 7.95 -3.59 -3.41
C GLY A 252 6.76 -4.55 -3.34
N GLU A 253 6.22 -4.83 -2.14
CA GLU A 253 5.09 -5.75 -1.97
C GLU A 253 3.79 -5.12 -2.45
N ARG A 254 3.08 -5.84 -3.32
CA ARG A 254 1.76 -5.45 -3.83
C ARG A 254 0.67 -6.08 -3.00
N LEU A 255 -0.25 -5.26 -2.50
CA LEU A 255 -1.27 -5.66 -1.52
C LEU A 255 -2.68 -5.43 -2.05
N ASP A 256 -3.64 -6.10 -1.44
CA ASP A 256 -5.05 -5.96 -1.76
C ASP A 256 -5.61 -4.62 -1.23
N PRO A 257 -6.03 -3.69 -2.11
CA PRO A 257 -6.61 -2.43 -1.66
C PRO A 257 -7.86 -2.60 -0.80
N GLN A 258 -8.62 -3.69 -0.94
CA GLN A 258 -9.79 -3.96 -0.09
C GLN A 258 -9.40 -4.16 1.38
N SER A 259 -8.13 -4.50 1.68
CA SER A 259 -7.68 -4.75 3.05
C SER A 259 -7.56 -3.49 3.91
N ILE A 260 -7.59 -2.29 3.29
CA ILE A 260 -7.48 -0.99 3.97
C ILE A 260 -8.72 -0.12 3.89
N LEU A 261 -9.69 -0.47 3.02
CA LEU A 261 -10.91 0.29 2.88
C LEU A 261 -11.74 0.24 4.17
N ALA A 262 -12.34 1.38 4.52
CA ALA A 262 -13.36 1.41 5.55
C ALA A 262 -14.57 0.61 5.08
N ASN A 263 -15.04 -0.31 5.92
CA ASN A 263 -16.34 -0.98 5.74
C ASN A 263 -17.45 0.04 6.01
#